data_e4a29198420def7612b6b4be837133d3
#
_entry.id   e4a29198420def7612b6b4be837133d3
#
_cell.length_a   1.000
_cell.length_b   1.000
_cell.length_c   1.000
_cell.angle_alpha   90.00
_cell.angle_beta   90.00
_cell.angle_gamma   90.00
#
_symmetry.space_group_name_H-M   'P 1'
#
loop_
_entity.id
_entity.type
_entity.pdbx_description
1 polymer ?
#
loop_
_entity_poly.entity_id
_entity_poly.type
_entity_poly.pdbx_seq_one_letter_code
_entity_poly.pdbx_strand_id
1 'polypeptide(L)'
;LTFRDIGGMEALKDEIRMKIIFPMTHPDLYQAYGKPIGGGILMYGPPGCGKTLMARATAGEVQARFLAVGINDVLDMWIGNSERNLHELFEQARNHKPCVLFFDEVDALGASRADMRHHAGRQLINQFLAEMDGVKSSNEGVLILGATNAPWHLDSAFRRPGRFDRVLFVPPPDTQARAAILRLQTRGKPIEDIDYDQLAKKTENFSGADLKAVVDVAIERKLQEALKAGVPKPLTTRDLVSAVGALKPTTKEWFATARNYALYSNQGGIYDDILQFLKL
;
A
#
# COMPACT_ATOMS: atom_id res chain seq x y z
N LEU A 1 -6.70 9.03 -11.07
CA LEU A 1 -5.96 7.78 -11.09
C LEU A 1 -6.94 6.61 -11.02
N THR A 2 -6.82 5.66 -11.94
CA THR A 2 -7.61 4.42 -11.99
C THR A 2 -6.70 3.23 -12.24
N PHE A 3 -7.27 2.02 -12.28
CA PHE A 3 -6.49 0.82 -12.60
C PHE A 3 -5.83 0.83 -13.99
N ARG A 4 -6.36 1.63 -14.92
CA ARG A 4 -5.73 1.82 -16.24
C ARG A 4 -4.37 2.50 -16.15
N ASP A 5 -4.14 3.29 -15.12
CA ASP A 5 -2.88 4.01 -14.89
C ASP A 5 -1.82 3.12 -14.23
N ILE A 6 -2.20 1.93 -13.79
CA ILE A 6 -1.29 0.94 -13.16
C ILE A 6 -1.09 -0.22 -14.12
N GLY A 7 0.14 -0.40 -14.58
CA GLY A 7 0.50 -1.54 -15.43
C GLY A 7 0.56 -2.84 -14.63
N GLY A 8 0.11 -3.95 -15.22
CA GLY A 8 0.16 -5.26 -14.59
C GLY A 8 -0.73 -5.39 -13.35
N MET A 9 -0.36 -6.30 -12.45
CA MET A 9 -1.05 -6.54 -11.17
C MET A 9 -2.51 -6.99 -11.32
N GLU A 10 -2.83 -7.73 -12.38
CA GLU A 10 -4.23 -8.08 -12.70
C GLU A 10 -4.89 -8.95 -11.62
N ALA A 11 -4.15 -9.89 -11.03
CA ALA A 11 -4.67 -10.72 -9.94
C ALA A 11 -5.06 -9.87 -8.71
N LEU A 12 -4.22 -8.90 -8.35
CA LEU A 12 -4.52 -7.98 -7.25
C LEU A 12 -5.70 -7.06 -7.58
N LYS A 13 -5.76 -6.53 -8.79
CA LYS A 13 -6.90 -5.72 -9.26
C LYS A 13 -8.21 -6.50 -9.20
N ASP A 14 -8.21 -7.76 -9.62
CA ASP A 14 -9.40 -8.62 -9.56
C ASP A 14 -9.83 -8.88 -8.11
N GLU A 15 -8.90 -9.12 -7.22
CA GLU A 15 -9.17 -9.27 -5.79
C GLU A 15 -9.78 -8.00 -5.18
N ILE A 16 -9.28 -6.83 -5.56
CA ILE A 16 -9.83 -5.53 -5.14
C ILE A 16 -11.25 -5.33 -5.70
N ARG A 17 -11.48 -5.69 -6.96
CA ARG A 17 -12.83 -5.63 -7.54
C ARG A 17 -13.82 -6.47 -6.74
N MET A 18 -13.47 -7.69 -6.39
CA MET A 18 -14.34 -8.60 -5.64
C MET A 18 -14.54 -8.15 -4.18
N LYS A 19 -13.49 -7.72 -3.50
CA LYS A 19 -13.54 -7.39 -2.08
C LYS A 19 -14.03 -5.97 -1.78
N ILE A 20 -13.83 -5.04 -2.70
CA ILE A 20 -14.06 -3.61 -2.48
C ILE A 20 -15.05 -3.00 -3.46
N ILE A 21 -14.75 -3.09 -4.75
CA ILE A 21 -15.46 -2.32 -5.77
C ILE A 21 -16.91 -2.84 -5.93
N PHE A 22 -17.09 -4.14 -6.10
CA PHE A 22 -18.41 -4.71 -6.28
C PHE A 22 -19.33 -4.53 -5.06
N PRO A 23 -18.87 -4.72 -3.80
CA PRO A 23 -19.68 -4.37 -2.64
C PRO A 23 -20.12 -2.90 -2.59
N MET A 24 -19.25 -1.98 -3.01
CA MET A 24 -19.57 -0.55 -3.03
C MET A 24 -20.51 -0.16 -4.18
N THR A 25 -20.40 -0.80 -5.33
CA THR A 25 -21.18 -0.46 -6.53
C THR A 25 -22.48 -1.24 -6.63
N HIS A 26 -22.60 -2.36 -5.93
CA HIS A 26 -23.78 -3.24 -5.93
C HIS A 26 -24.23 -3.56 -4.48
N PRO A 27 -24.51 -2.54 -3.65
CA PRO A 27 -24.86 -2.78 -2.24
C PRO A 27 -26.11 -3.63 -2.05
N ASP A 28 -27.12 -3.45 -2.91
CA ASP A 28 -28.39 -4.18 -2.83
C ASP A 28 -28.20 -5.68 -3.02
N LEU A 29 -27.30 -6.09 -3.91
CA LEU A 29 -26.98 -7.48 -4.17
C LEU A 29 -26.36 -8.15 -2.94
N TYR A 30 -25.40 -7.49 -2.31
CA TYR A 30 -24.74 -8.00 -1.10
C TYR A 30 -25.70 -8.08 0.07
N GLN A 31 -26.57 -7.08 0.24
CA GLN A 31 -27.63 -7.10 1.26
C GLN A 31 -28.63 -8.24 1.04
N ALA A 32 -29.03 -8.50 -0.21
CA ALA A 32 -29.93 -9.61 -0.55
C ALA A 32 -29.38 -10.98 -0.16
N TYR A 33 -28.06 -11.15 -0.20
CA TYR A 33 -27.38 -12.38 0.26
C TYR A 33 -26.96 -12.33 1.74
N GLY A 34 -27.39 -11.32 2.48
CA GLY A 34 -27.05 -11.17 3.92
C GLY A 34 -25.57 -10.88 4.17
N LYS A 35 -24.82 -10.46 3.17
CA LYS A 35 -23.42 -10.07 3.36
C LYS A 35 -23.34 -8.62 3.85
N PRO A 36 -22.69 -8.38 5.00
CA PRO A 36 -22.49 -7.02 5.49
C PRO A 36 -21.63 -6.21 4.53
N ILE A 37 -22.06 -4.97 4.27
CA ILE A 37 -21.31 -3.99 3.50
C ILE A 37 -20.69 -3.02 4.51
N GLY A 38 -19.39 -2.91 4.50
CA GLY A 38 -18.67 -2.04 5.42
C GLY A 38 -17.51 -2.74 6.10
N GLY A 39 -17.04 -2.15 7.20
CA GLY A 39 -15.79 -2.56 7.83
C GLY A 39 -14.58 -1.98 7.14
N GLY A 40 -13.40 -2.45 7.54
CA GLY A 40 -12.13 -2.02 6.99
C GLY A 40 -11.41 -3.12 6.26
N ILE A 41 -10.50 -2.72 5.38
CA ILE A 41 -9.59 -3.62 4.70
C ILE A 41 -8.17 -3.19 5.02
N LEU A 42 -7.35 -4.13 5.45
CA LEU A 42 -5.94 -3.94 5.71
C LEU A 42 -5.12 -4.40 4.51
N MET A 43 -4.48 -3.45 3.85
CA MET A 43 -3.49 -3.74 2.81
C MET A 43 -2.14 -3.93 3.47
N TYR A 44 -1.50 -5.06 3.23
CA TYR A 44 -0.19 -5.33 3.79
C TYR A 44 0.77 -5.88 2.74
N GLY A 45 2.05 -5.66 2.93
CA GLY A 45 3.08 -6.11 2.00
C GLY A 45 4.39 -5.37 2.19
N PRO A 46 5.40 -5.70 1.39
CA PRO A 46 6.70 -5.05 1.47
C PRO A 46 6.60 -3.53 1.24
N PRO A 47 7.48 -2.75 1.85
CA PRO A 47 7.53 -1.31 1.60
C PRO A 47 7.86 -0.99 0.14
N GLY A 48 7.34 0.12 -0.36
CA GLY A 48 7.60 0.58 -1.72
C GLY A 48 6.92 -0.21 -2.84
N CYS A 49 5.92 -1.04 -2.52
CA CYS A 49 5.19 -1.87 -3.49
C CYS A 49 3.83 -1.27 -3.93
N GLY A 50 3.57 -0.01 -3.61
CA GLY A 50 2.45 0.73 -4.19
C GLY A 50 1.11 0.57 -3.47
N LYS A 51 1.08 0.28 -2.17
CA LYS A 51 -0.16 0.19 -1.39
C LYS A 51 -0.99 1.48 -1.48
N THR A 52 -0.38 2.63 -1.28
CA THR A 52 -1.05 3.94 -1.39
C THR A 52 -1.55 4.21 -2.80
N LEU A 53 -0.75 3.88 -3.80
CA LEU A 53 -1.12 4.04 -5.21
C LEU A 53 -2.34 3.19 -5.55
N MET A 54 -2.35 1.95 -5.10
CA MET A 54 -3.47 1.02 -5.33
C MET A 54 -4.74 1.47 -4.61
N ALA A 55 -4.63 1.98 -3.38
CA ALA A 55 -5.76 2.56 -2.65
C ALA A 55 -6.34 3.77 -3.36
N ARG A 56 -5.50 4.66 -3.87
CA ARG A 56 -5.92 5.83 -4.65
C ARG A 56 -6.61 5.44 -5.96
N ALA A 57 -6.07 4.46 -6.67
CA ALA A 57 -6.67 3.94 -7.90
C ALA A 57 -8.02 3.27 -7.63
N THR A 58 -8.14 2.56 -6.51
CA THR A 58 -9.41 1.98 -6.07
C THR A 58 -10.48 3.05 -5.86
N ALA A 59 -10.12 4.16 -5.21
CA ALA A 59 -11.02 5.30 -5.06
C ALA A 59 -11.44 5.88 -6.42
N GLY A 60 -10.52 5.96 -7.37
CA GLY A 60 -10.80 6.40 -8.75
C GLY A 60 -11.78 5.49 -9.47
N GLU A 61 -11.67 4.17 -9.30
CA GLU A 61 -12.57 3.20 -9.91
C GLU A 61 -14.04 3.35 -9.46
N VAL A 62 -14.25 3.70 -8.21
CA VAL A 62 -15.60 3.92 -7.64
C VAL A 62 -16.01 5.39 -7.63
N GLN A 63 -15.22 6.28 -8.23
CA GLN A 63 -15.46 7.72 -8.27
C GLN A 63 -15.67 8.32 -6.88
N ALA A 64 -14.97 7.78 -5.89
CA ALA A 64 -15.01 8.23 -4.51
C ALA A 64 -13.94 9.27 -4.23
N ARG A 65 -14.21 10.12 -3.24
CA ARG A 65 -13.21 11.02 -2.68
C ARG A 65 -12.15 10.19 -1.95
N PHE A 66 -10.89 10.61 -2.04
CA PHE A 66 -9.78 9.96 -1.38
C PHE A 66 -9.18 10.89 -0.33
N LEU A 67 -9.25 10.45 0.93
CA LEU A 67 -8.61 11.12 2.06
C LEU A 67 -7.52 10.21 2.61
N ALA A 68 -6.27 10.66 2.56
CA ALA A 68 -5.12 9.90 3.04
C ALA A 68 -4.50 10.55 4.26
N VAL A 69 -4.19 9.72 5.27
CA VAL A 69 -3.57 10.15 6.53
C VAL A 69 -2.51 9.14 6.95
N GLY A 70 -1.30 9.62 7.26
CA GLY A 70 -0.29 8.84 7.95
C GLY A 70 -0.56 8.79 9.45
N ILE A 71 -0.57 7.61 10.05
CA ILE A 71 -0.78 7.48 11.49
C ILE A 71 0.33 8.17 12.29
N ASN A 72 1.58 8.11 11.82
CA ASN A 72 2.68 8.84 12.46
C ASN A 72 2.42 10.35 12.48
N ASP A 73 1.87 10.91 11.42
CA ASP A 73 1.51 12.34 11.38
C ASP A 73 0.42 12.67 12.43
N VAL A 74 -0.55 11.78 12.62
CA VAL A 74 -1.57 11.93 13.65
C VAL A 74 -0.97 11.88 15.05
N LEU A 75 0.00 11.00 15.27
CA LEU A 75 0.67 10.85 16.57
C LEU A 75 1.60 12.03 16.90
N ASP A 76 2.34 12.53 15.89
CA ASP A 76 3.38 13.55 16.08
C ASP A 76 2.83 14.97 16.13
N MET A 77 1.89 15.32 15.25
CA MET A 77 1.38 16.69 15.11
C MET A 77 0.36 17.09 16.18
N TRP A 78 -0.16 16.15 16.99
CA TRP A 78 -1.41 16.39 17.71
C TRP A 78 -1.40 15.95 19.17
N ILE A 79 -0.26 16.06 19.82
CA ILE A 79 -0.17 15.86 21.28
C ILE A 79 -1.17 16.80 21.96
N GLY A 80 -2.27 16.23 22.48
CA GLY A 80 -3.34 16.94 23.19
C GLY A 80 -4.67 17.09 22.46
N ASN A 81 -4.72 16.96 21.11
CA ASN A 81 -5.93 17.07 20.30
C ASN A 81 -6.14 15.91 19.30
N SER A 82 -5.37 14.84 19.41
CA SER A 82 -5.38 13.72 18.45
C SER A 82 -6.74 13.05 18.31
N GLU A 83 -7.49 12.90 19.42
CA GLU A 83 -8.81 12.29 19.41
C GLU A 83 -9.83 13.14 18.66
N ARG A 84 -9.83 14.46 18.91
CA ARG A 84 -10.73 15.41 18.22
C ARG A 84 -10.43 15.44 16.72
N ASN A 85 -9.18 15.48 16.36
CA ASN A 85 -8.76 15.57 14.97
C ASN A 85 -9.06 14.26 14.22
N LEU A 86 -8.91 13.11 14.87
CA LEU A 86 -9.33 11.83 14.31
C LEU A 86 -10.86 11.80 14.08
N HIS A 87 -11.64 12.29 15.04
CA HIS A 87 -13.09 12.39 14.90
C HIS A 87 -13.47 13.31 13.73
N GLU A 88 -12.86 14.48 13.64
CA GLU A 88 -13.09 15.44 12.54
C GLU A 88 -12.77 14.83 11.17
N LEU A 89 -11.71 14.02 11.08
CA LEU A 89 -11.34 13.31 9.86
C LEU A 89 -12.41 12.30 9.43
N PHE A 90 -12.93 11.51 10.35
CA PHE A 90 -14.02 10.58 10.07
C PHE A 90 -15.31 11.33 9.69
N GLU A 91 -15.64 12.41 10.37
CA GLU A 91 -16.79 13.27 10.02
C GLU A 91 -16.62 13.89 8.61
N GLN A 92 -15.43 14.33 8.27
CA GLN A 92 -15.13 14.82 6.92
C GLN A 92 -15.37 13.75 5.86
N ALA A 93 -14.95 12.52 6.12
CA ALA A 93 -15.22 11.39 5.22
C ALA A 93 -16.71 11.08 5.10
N ARG A 94 -17.44 11.07 6.22
CA ARG A 94 -18.89 10.83 6.28
C ARG A 94 -19.69 11.91 5.53
N ASN A 95 -19.23 13.15 5.57
CA ASN A 95 -19.87 14.28 4.89
C ASN A 95 -19.61 14.35 3.39
N HIS A 96 -18.62 13.58 2.88
CA HIS A 96 -18.22 13.58 1.48
C HIS A 96 -18.36 12.21 0.82
N LYS A 97 -19.39 11.49 1.16
CA LYS A 97 -19.70 10.16 0.58
C LYS A 97 -19.95 10.26 -0.94
N PRO A 98 -19.54 9.28 -1.75
CA PRO A 98 -18.70 8.13 -1.38
C PRO A 98 -17.25 8.57 -1.15
N CYS A 99 -16.63 8.03 -0.10
CA CYS A 99 -15.28 8.39 0.32
C CYS A 99 -14.46 7.16 0.67
N VAL A 100 -13.21 7.16 0.25
CA VAL A 100 -12.18 6.22 0.72
C VAL A 100 -11.31 6.95 1.73
N LEU A 101 -11.35 6.51 2.96
CA LEU A 101 -10.52 6.99 4.05
C LEU A 101 -9.34 6.05 4.22
N PHE A 102 -8.15 6.50 3.88
CA PHE A 102 -6.94 5.70 3.86
C PHE A 102 -5.98 6.09 4.98
N PHE A 103 -5.62 5.11 5.78
CA PHE A 103 -4.64 5.26 6.86
C PHE A 103 -3.36 4.51 6.52
N ASP A 104 -2.26 5.23 6.36
CA ASP A 104 -0.95 4.63 6.15
C ASP A 104 -0.25 4.37 7.50
N GLU A 105 0.63 3.38 7.51
CA GLU A 105 1.45 3.04 8.66
C GLU A 105 0.64 2.71 9.93
N VAL A 106 -0.46 1.95 9.76
CA VAL A 106 -1.35 1.61 10.90
C VAL A 106 -0.67 0.75 11.97
N ASP A 107 0.44 0.09 11.65
CA ASP A 107 1.28 -0.65 12.60
C ASP A 107 1.90 0.27 13.67
N ALA A 108 2.03 1.57 13.41
CA ALA A 108 2.44 2.55 14.42
C ALA A 108 1.49 2.58 15.65
N LEU A 109 0.22 2.22 15.46
CA LEU A 109 -0.73 2.07 16.57
C LEU A 109 -0.41 0.86 17.47
N GLY A 110 0.18 -0.20 16.93
CA GLY A 110 0.58 -1.39 17.68
C GLY A 110 1.85 -1.17 18.50
N ALA A 111 2.87 -0.57 17.90
CA ALA A 111 4.13 -0.23 18.57
C ALA A 111 3.92 0.71 19.77
N SER A 112 2.96 1.60 19.66
CA SER A 112 2.59 2.53 20.71
C SER A 112 2.10 1.89 22.00
N ARG A 113 1.58 0.65 21.99
CA ARG A 113 1.09 -0.01 23.21
C ARG A 113 2.20 -0.48 24.15
N ALA A 114 3.33 -0.92 23.59
CA ALA A 114 4.47 -1.39 24.38
C ALA A 114 5.25 -0.19 25.00
N ASP A 115 5.30 0.93 24.27
CA ASP A 115 6.01 2.14 24.70
C ASP A 115 5.11 3.19 25.35
N MET A 116 3.79 3.09 25.21
CA MET A 116 2.84 4.05 25.78
C MET A 116 2.64 3.83 27.28
N ARG A 117 3.55 4.33 28.04
CA ARG A 117 3.34 4.65 29.46
C ARG A 117 2.35 5.81 29.68
N HIS A 118 1.75 6.36 28.62
CA HIS A 118 0.87 7.52 28.69
C HIS A 118 -0.58 7.19 28.32
N HIS A 119 -1.52 7.70 29.11
CA HIS A 119 -2.97 7.61 28.90
C HIS A 119 -3.41 8.06 27.48
N ALA A 120 -2.75 9.07 26.92
CA ALA A 120 -3.10 9.68 25.64
C ALA A 120 -3.12 8.69 24.47
N GLY A 121 -2.20 7.75 24.44
CA GLY A 121 -2.14 6.79 23.33
C GLY A 121 -3.22 5.72 23.37
N ARG A 122 -3.61 5.28 24.56
CA ARG A 122 -4.73 4.34 24.69
C ARG A 122 -6.05 5.01 24.31
N GLN A 123 -6.21 6.27 24.64
CA GLN A 123 -7.40 7.05 24.27
C GLN A 123 -7.51 7.19 22.74
N LEU A 124 -6.41 7.47 22.05
CA LEU A 124 -6.40 7.55 20.58
C LEU A 124 -6.78 6.22 19.93
N ILE A 125 -6.24 5.10 20.42
CA ILE A 125 -6.60 3.76 19.93
C ILE A 125 -8.08 3.48 20.16
N ASN A 126 -8.61 3.77 21.35
CA ASN A 126 -10.02 3.59 21.67
C ASN A 126 -10.92 4.47 20.81
N GLN A 127 -10.52 5.71 20.56
CA GLN A 127 -11.24 6.63 19.66
C GLN A 127 -11.25 6.07 18.23
N PHE A 128 -10.12 5.59 17.74
CA PHE A 128 -10.01 4.99 16.39
C PHE A 128 -10.95 3.79 16.25
N LEU A 129 -10.95 2.89 17.23
CA LEU A 129 -11.82 1.71 17.22
C LEU A 129 -13.30 2.11 17.28
N ALA A 130 -13.66 3.09 18.10
CA ALA A 130 -15.03 3.61 18.19
C ALA A 130 -15.50 4.27 16.89
N GLU A 131 -14.63 5.01 16.23
CA GLU A 131 -14.92 5.60 14.91
C GLU A 131 -15.11 4.53 13.84
N MET A 132 -14.27 3.50 13.82
CA MET A 132 -14.43 2.37 12.89
C MET A 132 -15.74 1.60 13.12
N ASP A 133 -16.13 1.43 14.36
CA ASP A 133 -17.38 0.74 14.73
C ASP A 133 -18.63 1.56 14.37
N GLY A 134 -18.47 2.87 14.11
CA GLY A 134 -19.58 3.75 13.77
C GLY A 134 -20.57 3.95 14.90
N VAL A 135 -20.11 3.90 16.16
CA VAL A 135 -20.97 3.96 17.36
C VAL A 135 -21.79 5.24 17.45
N LYS A 136 -21.19 6.36 17.07
CA LYS A 136 -21.85 7.68 17.09
C LYS A 136 -22.41 8.12 15.74
N SER A 137 -21.83 7.67 14.65
CA SER A 137 -22.19 8.06 13.28
C SER A 137 -21.87 6.91 12.32
N SER A 138 -22.82 6.58 11.46
CA SER A 138 -22.67 5.48 10.50
C SER A 138 -21.53 5.75 9.49
N ASN A 139 -20.74 4.72 9.22
CA ASN A 139 -19.71 4.71 8.17
C ASN A 139 -20.24 4.22 6.81
N GLU A 140 -21.55 4.11 6.64
CA GLU A 140 -22.14 3.77 5.35
C GLU A 140 -21.70 4.76 4.27
N GLY A 141 -21.21 4.24 3.15
CA GLY A 141 -20.63 5.04 2.05
C GLY A 141 -19.19 5.51 2.29
N VAL A 142 -18.56 5.13 3.40
CA VAL A 142 -17.15 5.34 3.69
C VAL A 142 -16.43 3.99 3.69
N LEU A 143 -15.46 3.83 2.81
CA LEU A 143 -14.55 2.69 2.83
C LEU A 143 -13.30 3.05 3.64
N ILE A 144 -13.01 2.25 4.66
CA ILE A 144 -11.81 2.42 5.48
C ILE A 144 -10.73 1.46 4.98
N LEU A 145 -9.63 2.00 4.50
CA LEU A 145 -8.46 1.24 4.10
C LEU A 145 -7.31 1.56 5.04
N GLY A 146 -6.64 0.52 5.53
CA GLY A 146 -5.38 0.66 6.23
C GLY A 146 -4.24 0.08 5.40
N ALA A 147 -3.04 0.62 5.54
CA ALA A 147 -1.84 0.06 4.96
C ALA A 147 -0.76 -0.14 6.01
N THR A 148 -0.05 -1.25 5.92
CA THR A 148 1.05 -1.58 6.83
C THR A 148 2.11 -2.43 6.13
N ASN A 149 3.36 -2.22 6.52
CA ASN A 149 4.47 -3.11 6.17
C ASN A 149 4.68 -4.23 7.21
N ALA A 150 4.01 -4.13 8.36
CA ALA A 150 4.16 -5.07 9.48
C ALA A 150 2.81 -5.43 10.11
N PRO A 151 1.97 -6.22 9.40
CA PRO A 151 0.62 -6.55 9.88
C PRO A 151 0.62 -7.32 11.21
N TRP A 152 1.69 -8.03 11.52
CA TRP A 152 1.90 -8.76 12.77
C TRP A 152 2.11 -7.86 13.99
N HIS A 153 2.40 -6.57 13.80
CA HIS A 153 2.51 -5.58 14.87
C HIS A 153 1.18 -4.88 15.17
N LEU A 154 0.16 -5.08 14.36
CA LEU A 154 -1.15 -4.49 14.60
C LEU A 154 -1.87 -5.20 15.76
N ASP A 155 -2.42 -4.42 16.68
CA ASP A 155 -3.21 -4.94 17.79
C ASP A 155 -4.38 -5.79 17.30
N SER A 156 -4.62 -6.94 17.95
CA SER A 156 -5.70 -7.86 17.61
C SER A 156 -7.09 -7.20 17.67
N ALA A 157 -7.28 -6.16 18.47
CA ALA A 157 -8.53 -5.42 18.54
C ALA A 157 -8.91 -4.77 17.20
N PHE A 158 -7.92 -4.37 16.38
CA PHE A 158 -8.16 -3.83 15.04
C PHE A 158 -8.60 -4.88 14.02
N ARG A 159 -8.44 -6.17 14.30
CA ARG A 159 -8.81 -7.28 13.40
C ARG A 159 -10.16 -7.90 13.72
N ARG A 160 -10.86 -7.40 14.73
CA ARG A 160 -12.20 -7.89 15.09
C ARG A 160 -13.21 -7.58 13.98
N PRO A 161 -14.30 -8.38 13.86
CA PRO A 161 -15.36 -8.14 12.88
C PRO A 161 -15.86 -6.69 12.90
N GLY A 162 -16.03 -6.11 11.72
CA GLY A 162 -16.44 -4.72 11.54
C GLY A 162 -15.29 -3.70 11.52
N ARG A 163 -14.06 -4.12 11.82
CA ARG A 163 -12.84 -3.31 11.78
C ARG A 163 -11.98 -3.74 10.59
N PHE A 164 -10.68 -3.81 10.70
CA PHE A 164 -9.81 -4.39 9.67
C PHE A 164 -9.91 -5.93 9.68
N ASP A 165 -11.07 -6.45 9.43
CA ASP A 165 -11.39 -7.88 9.44
C ASP A 165 -11.08 -8.58 8.12
N ARG A 166 -10.84 -7.82 7.07
CA ARG A 166 -10.40 -8.31 5.76
C ARG A 166 -9.00 -7.84 5.47
N VAL A 167 -8.19 -8.71 4.89
CA VAL A 167 -6.80 -8.43 4.54
C VAL A 167 -6.59 -8.55 3.05
N LEU A 168 -5.68 -7.75 2.52
CA LEU A 168 -5.30 -7.74 1.12
C LEU A 168 -3.77 -7.70 1.03
N PHE A 169 -3.16 -8.75 0.51
CA PHE A 169 -1.73 -8.80 0.29
C PHE A 169 -1.37 -8.03 -0.99
N VAL A 170 -0.47 -7.07 -0.86
CA VAL A 170 0.08 -6.30 -1.99
C VAL A 170 1.51 -6.78 -2.23
N PRO A 171 1.70 -7.68 -3.21
CA PRO A 171 3.01 -8.24 -3.51
C PRO A 171 3.92 -7.23 -4.21
N PRO A 172 5.22 -7.52 -4.34
CA PRO A 172 6.07 -6.79 -5.26
C PRO A 172 5.49 -6.76 -6.67
N PRO A 173 5.76 -5.71 -7.46
CA PRO A 173 5.23 -5.61 -8.80
C PRO A 173 5.63 -6.81 -9.67
N ASP A 174 4.67 -7.33 -10.44
CA ASP A 174 4.90 -8.40 -11.41
C ASP A 174 5.70 -7.90 -12.62
N THR A 175 6.02 -8.78 -13.55
CA THR A 175 6.87 -8.46 -14.71
C THR A 175 6.29 -7.31 -15.54
N GLN A 176 4.99 -7.31 -15.81
CA GLN A 176 4.34 -6.22 -16.55
C GLN A 176 4.37 -4.91 -15.77
N ALA A 177 4.12 -4.95 -14.48
CA ALA A 177 4.17 -3.79 -13.62
C ALA A 177 5.59 -3.22 -13.55
N ARG A 178 6.62 -4.05 -13.45
CA ARG A 178 8.02 -3.60 -13.43
C ARG A 178 8.41 -2.89 -14.73
N ALA A 179 8.01 -3.44 -15.88
CA ALA A 179 8.23 -2.78 -17.17
C ALA A 179 7.54 -1.41 -17.24
N ALA A 180 6.28 -1.34 -16.79
CA ALA A 180 5.52 -0.10 -16.76
C ALA A 180 6.14 0.95 -15.80
N ILE A 181 6.59 0.53 -14.63
CA ILE A 181 7.26 1.41 -13.66
C ILE A 181 8.56 1.96 -14.25
N LEU A 182 9.39 1.11 -14.83
CA LEU A 182 10.66 1.54 -15.46
C LEU A 182 10.41 2.53 -16.59
N ARG A 183 9.39 2.29 -17.43
CA ARG A 183 8.99 3.20 -18.49
C ARG A 183 8.55 4.56 -17.94
N LEU A 184 7.79 4.55 -16.86
CA LEU A 184 7.36 5.78 -16.19
C LEU A 184 8.54 6.53 -15.58
N GLN A 185 9.47 5.84 -14.92
CA GLN A 185 10.64 6.44 -14.28
C GLN A 185 11.65 7.04 -15.28
N THR A 186 11.69 6.54 -16.49
CA THR A 186 12.56 7.06 -17.56
C THR A 186 11.89 8.13 -18.41
N ARG A 187 10.59 8.36 -18.22
CA ARG A 187 9.83 9.35 -18.99
C ARG A 187 10.39 10.76 -18.83
N GLY A 188 10.57 11.45 -19.94
CA GLY A 188 11.12 12.81 -19.95
C GLY A 188 12.62 12.91 -19.75
N LYS A 189 13.32 11.78 -19.69
CA LYS A 189 14.78 11.72 -19.62
C LYS A 189 15.37 11.41 -21.00
N PRO A 190 16.63 11.80 -21.28
CA PRO A 190 17.28 11.42 -22.53
C PRO A 190 17.54 9.90 -22.53
N ILE A 191 16.85 9.18 -23.40
CA ILE A 191 16.94 7.73 -23.53
C ILE A 191 17.11 7.33 -24.99
N GLU A 192 17.86 6.27 -25.22
CA GLU A 192 17.80 5.50 -26.46
C GLU A 192 16.71 4.43 -26.34
N ASP A 193 16.51 3.68 -27.39
CA ASP A 193 15.54 2.57 -27.42
C ASP A 193 15.85 1.58 -26.27
N ILE A 194 14.96 1.56 -25.26
CA ILE A 194 15.16 0.74 -24.05
C ILE A 194 14.27 -0.50 -24.11
N ASP A 195 14.89 -1.65 -23.91
CA ASP A 195 14.20 -2.93 -23.76
C ASP A 195 13.69 -3.11 -22.33
N TYR A 196 12.50 -2.58 -22.06
CA TYR A 196 11.86 -2.65 -20.75
C TYR A 196 11.49 -4.07 -20.34
N ASP A 197 11.18 -4.94 -21.30
CA ASP A 197 10.83 -6.34 -21.02
C ASP A 197 12.05 -7.14 -20.54
N GLN A 198 13.22 -6.90 -21.12
CA GLN A 198 14.47 -7.47 -20.64
C GLN A 198 14.79 -7.01 -19.21
N LEU A 199 14.64 -5.72 -18.94
CA LEU A 199 14.88 -5.15 -17.62
C LEU A 199 13.89 -5.72 -16.59
N ALA A 200 12.63 -5.87 -16.96
CA ALA A 200 11.61 -6.45 -16.09
C ALA A 200 11.94 -7.90 -15.69
N LYS A 201 12.47 -8.69 -16.61
CA LYS A 201 12.91 -10.07 -16.31
C LYS A 201 14.12 -10.13 -15.37
N LYS A 202 14.97 -9.11 -15.37
CA LYS A 202 16.17 -9.03 -14.53
C LYS A 202 15.94 -8.42 -13.15
N THR A 203 14.76 -7.89 -12.90
CA THR A 203 14.39 -7.19 -11.66
C THR A 203 13.35 -7.93 -10.82
N GLU A 204 13.37 -9.26 -10.88
CA GLU A 204 12.47 -10.10 -10.07
C GLU A 204 12.56 -9.72 -8.59
N ASN A 205 11.42 -9.60 -7.93
CA ASN A 205 11.26 -9.17 -6.52
C ASN A 205 11.68 -7.74 -6.20
N PHE A 206 12.00 -6.92 -7.19
CA PHE A 206 12.23 -5.49 -6.95
C PHE A 206 10.93 -4.78 -6.62
N SER A 207 10.94 -3.94 -5.58
CA SER A 207 9.85 -3.02 -5.28
C SER A 207 9.82 -1.86 -6.29
N GLY A 208 8.74 -1.08 -6.29
CA GLY A 208 8.70 0.15 -7.09
C GLY A 208 9.82 1.14 -6.72
N ALA A 209 10.13 1.22 -5.41
CA ALA A 209 11.24 2.03 -4.91
C ALA A 209 12.61 1.51 -5.39
N ASP A 210 12.81 0.19 -5.44
CA ASP A 210 14.02 -0.42 -5.97
C ASP A 210 14.21 -0.09 -7.46
N LEU A 211 13.13 -0.15 -8.23
CA LEU A 211 13.14 0.17 -9.66
C LEU A 211 13.47 1.65 -9.92
N LYS A 212 12.93 2.53 -9.08
CA LYS A 212 13.32 3.95 -9.11
C LYS A 212 14.80 4.12 -8.82
N ALA A 213 15.33 3.41 -7.83
CA ALA A 213 16.75 3.44 -7.49
C ALA A 213 17.64 2.95 -8.64
N VAL A 214 17.20 1.94 -9.40
CA VAL A 214 17.91 1.48 -10.62
C VAL A 214 18.08 2.63 -11.61
N VAL A 215 16.99 3.34 -11.89
CA VAL A 215 17.01 4.47 -12.83
C VAL A 215 17.88 5.61 -12.28
N ASP A 216 17.75 5.94 -11.02
CA ASP A 216 18.53 7.02 -10.37
C ASP A 216 20.05 6.72 -10.42
N VAL A 217 20.46 5.48 -10.12
CA VAL A 217 21.88 5.05 -10.21
C VAL A 217 22.40 5.12 -11.64
N ALA A 218 21.62 4.67 -12.61
CA ALA A 218 22.02 4.72 -14.01
C ALA A 218 22.19 6.16 -14.51
N ILE A 219 21.28 7.05 -14.10
CA ILE A 219 21.36 8.49 -14.43
C ILE A 219 22.58 9.13 -13.80
N GLU A 220 22.85 8.84 -12.54
CA GLU A 220 23.99 9.41 -11.81
C GLU A 220 25.31 9.03 -12.49
N ARG A 221 25.45 7.80 -12.94
CA ARG A 221 26.60 7.33 -13.72
C ARG A 221 26.71 8.06 -15.08
N LYS A 222 25.58 8.26 -15.77
CA LYS A 222 25.54 9.03 -17.04
C LYS A 222 25.93 10.48 -16.85
N LEU A 223 25.50 11.11 -15.77
CA LEU A 223 25.91 12.48 -15.41
C LEU A 223 27.42 12.57 -15.18
N GLN A 224 28.01 11.60 -14.49
CA GLN A 224 29.47 11.55 -14.29
C GLN A 224 30.22 11.39 -15.62
N GLU A 225 29.73 10.56 -16.54
CA GLU A 225 30.29 10.43 -17.88
C GLU A 225 30.18 11.73 -18.69
N ALA A 226 29.02 12.39 -18.65
CA ALA A 226 28.77 13.65 -19.33
C ALA A 226 29.67 14.78 -18.85
N LEU A 227 29.92 14.86 -17.54
CA LEU A 227 30.82 15.85 -16.94
C LEU A 227 32.29 15.65 -17.40
N LYS A 228 32.69 14.39 -17.59
CA LYS A 228 34.05 14.07 -18.09
C LYS A 228 34.20 14.29 -19.61
N ALA A 229 33.19 13.95 -20.37
CA ALA A 229 33.21 14.02 -21.83
C ALA A 229 32.75 15.36 -22.39
N GLY A 230 32.10 16.21 -21.59
CA GLY A 230 31.53 17.49 -22.00
C GLY A 230 30.26 17.40 -22.83
N VAL A 231 29.76 16.20 -23.13
CA VAL A 231 28.55 15.97 -23.93
C VAL A 231 27.65 14.95 -23.25
N PRO A 232 26.37 15.27 -23.03
CA PRO A 232 25.41 14.32 -22.48
C PRO A 232 25.09 13.21 -23.49
N LYS A 233 25.14 11.96 -23.03
CA LYS A 233 24.75 10.77 -23.81
C LYS A 233 23.41 10.24 -23.28
N PRO A 234 22.54 9.70 -24.16
CA PRO A 234 21.30 9.12 -23.73
C PRO A 234 21.52 7.84 -22.90
N LEU A 235 20.58 7.58 -22.00
CA LEU A 235 20.52 6.37 -21.20
C LEU A 235 20.18 5.17 -22.08
N THR A 236 20.94 4.09 -21.98
CA THR A 236 20.76 2.86 -22.76
C THR A 236 20.25 1.70 -21.89
N THR A 237 19.76 0.64 -22.54
CA THR A 237 19.41 -0.61 -21.84
C THR A 237 20.60 -1.16 -21.07
N ARG A 238 21.78 -1.12 -21.62
CA ARG A 238 23.02 -1.59 -20.99
C ARG A 238 23.34 -0.84 -19.69
N ASP A 239 23.12 0.47 -19.68
CA ASP A 239 23.31 1.29 -18.48
C ASP A 239 22.37 0.85 -17.35
N LEU A 240 21.11 0.60 -17.67
CA LEU A 240 20.10 0.14 -16.73
C LEU A 240 20.39 -1.29 -16.24
N VAL A 241 20.78 -2.20 -17.10
CA VAL A 241 21.20 -3.56 -16.72
C VAL A 241 22.39 -3.52 -15.76
N SER A 242 23.36 -2.68 -16.01
CA SER A 242 24.51 -2.49 -15.12
C SER A 242 24.08 -1.95 -13.75
N ALA A 243 23.14 -1.01 -13.72
CA ALA A 243 22.59 -0.48 -12.45
C ALA A 243 21.80 -1.54 -11.67
N VAL A 244 21.03 -2.40 -12.35
CA VAL A 244 20.35 -3.55 -11.72
C VAL A 244 21.34 -4.46 -11.01
N GLY A 245 22.47 -4.76 -11.64
CA GLY A 245 23.53 -5.61 -11.05
C GLY A 245 24.17 -5.03 -9.79
N ALA A 246 24.11 -3.73 -9.60
CA ALA A 246 24.66 -3.03 -8.44
C ALA A 246 23.67 -2.97 -7.23
N LEU A 247 22.43 -3.35 -7.42
CA LEU A 247 21.36 -3.25 -6.43
C LEU A 247 20.82 -4.62 -6.06
N LYS A 248 20.38 -4.75 -4.81
CA LYS A 248 19.66 -5.93 -4.32
C LYS A 248 18.22 -5.54 -4.01
N PRO A 249 17.24 -6.43 -4.25
CA PRO A 249 15.85 -6.15 -3.90
C PRO A 249 15.69 -6.03 -2.38
N THR A 250 15.10 -4.93 -1.93
CA THR A 250 14.85 -4.65 -0.51
C THR A 250 13.74 -5.53 0.08
N THR A 251 12.93 -6.15 -0.78
CA THR A 251 11.83 -7.03 -0.37
C THR A 251 12.29 -8.34 0.27
N LYS A 252 13.53 -8.74 0.05
CA LYS A 252 14.08 -10.00 0.58
C LYS A 252 14.01 -10.10 2.11
N GLU A 253 14.40 -9.04 2.80
CA GLU A 253 14.35 -8.98 4.27
C GLU A 253 12.91 -9.03 4.78
N TRP A 254 12.02 -8.33 4.10
CA TRP A 254 10.61 -8.35 4.44
C TRP A 254 10.04 -9.77 4.33
N PHE A 255 10.31 -10.49 3.24
CA PHE A 255 9.84 -11.87 3.07
C PHE A 255 10.47 -12.84 4.06
N ALA A 256 11.72 -12.64 4.46
CA ALA A 256 12.35 -13.46 5.50
C ALA A 256 11.60 -13.35 6.84
N THR A 257 11.19 -12.15 7.22
CA THR A 257 10.38 -11.92 8.42
C THR A 257 8.95 -12.44 8.24
N ALA A 258 8.30 -12.07 7.15
CA ALA A 258 6.91 -12.43 6.84
C ALA A 258 6.72 -13.95 6.75
N ARG A 259 7.68 -14.68 6.19
CA ARG A 259 7.66 -16.13 6.11
C ARG A 259 7.52 -16.79 7.48
N ASN A 260 8.26 -16.31 8.48
CA ASN A 260 8.18 -16.86 9.83
C ASN A 260 6.80 -16.65 10.44
N TYR A 261 6.21 -15.48 10.28
CA TYR A 261 4.83 -15.23 10.75
C TYR A 261 3.81 -16.07 9.99
N ALA A 262 3.97 -16.22 8.68
CA ALA A 262 3.08 -17.04 7.86
C ALA A 262 3.14 -18.53 8.19
N LEU A 263 4.31 -19.04 8.58
CA LEU A 263 4.49 -20.44 8.95
C LEU A 263 4.08 -20.73 10.40
N TYR A 264 4.36 -19.83 11.34
CA TYR A 264 4.28 -20.13 12.78
C TYR A 264 3.21 -19.30 13.53
N SER A 265 2.67 -18.25 12.94
CA SER A 265 1.69 -17.35 13.57
C SER A 265 0.51 -17.04 12.66
N ASN A 266 0.13 -17.98 11.79
CA ASN A 266 -0.90 -17.80 10.77
C ASN A 266 -2.26 -18.36 11.23
N GLN A 267 -2.72 -17.95 12.40
CA GLN A 267 -4.04 -18.34 12.88
C GLN A 267 -5.14 -17.70 12.03
N GLY A 268 -6.08 -18.53 11.57
CA GLY A 268 -7.17 -18.07 10.70
C GLY A 268 -6.77 -17.81 9.24
N GLY A 269 -5.55 -18.15 8.82
CA GLY A 269 -5.12 -18.04 7.42
C GLY A 269 -4.87 -16.63 6.92
N ILE A 270 -4.60 -15.66 7.82
CA ILE A 270 -4.42 -14.24 7.47
C ILE A 270 -3.25 -14.02 6.49
N TYR A 271 -2.21 -14.88 6.60
CA TYR A 271 -0.99 -14.79 5.79
C TYR A 271 -0.89 -15.88 4.72
N ASP A 272 -1.97 -16.54 4.39
CA ASP A 272 -1.97 -17.60 3.36
C ASP A 272 -1.48 -17.09 2.00
N ASP A 273 -1.79 -15.85 1.65
CA ASP A 273 -1.34 -15.23 0.40
C ASP A 273 0.18 -15.08 0.34
N ILE A 274 0.84 -14.87 1.49
CA ILE A 274 2.30 -14.86 1.56
C ILE A 274 2.87 -16.25 1.25
N LEU A 275 2.30 -17.29 1.85
CA LEU A 275 2.72 -18.68 1.60
C LEU A 275 2.53 -19.05 0.13
N GLN A 276 1.40 -18.67 -0.45
CA GLN A 276 1.11 -18.89 -1.86
C GLN A 276 2.12 -18.16 -2.76
N PHE A 277 2.45 -16.91 -2.45
CA PHE A 277 3.44 -16.14 -3.19
C PHE A 277 4.84 -16.77 -3.11
N LEU A 278 5.22 -17.28 -1.95
CA LEU A 278 6.49 -17.97 -1.72
C LEU A 278 6.50 -19.43 -2.21
N LYS A 279 5.37 -19.94 -2.67
CA LYS A 279 5.18 -21.34 -3.11
C LYS A 279 5.52 -22.35 -1.99
N LEU A 280 5.06 -22.06 -0.77
CA LEU A 280 5.24 -22.89 0.43
C LEU A 280 3.92 -23.57 0.84
#